data_66c6b88180db7b343de4f1c5c337baae
#
_entry.id   66c6b88180db7b343de4f1c5c337baae
#
_cell.length_a   1.000
_cell.length_b   1.000
_cell.length_c   1.000
_cell.angle_alpha   90.00
_cell.angle_beta   90.00
_cell.angle_gamma   90.00
#
_symmetry.space_group_name_H-M   'P 1'
#
loop_
_entity.id
_entity.type
_entity.pdbx_description
1 polymer ?
#
loop_
_entity_poly.entity_id
_entity_poly.type
_entity_poly.pdbx_seq_one_letter_code
_entity_poly.pdbx_strand_id
1 'polypeptide(L)'
;MLRLTNCFAGLLGIFAAVLAAPAGAQTVESAPFSSSAPETPPLVTTGEGQPAPQSNANAPGRAAADAGSPPEGLTTSDWSSIRAAYEAGRHKIFAVEEGWTARNPGQGLLTSFDERGFTTRPDAGGWSWGLDLQGYGWGATHPVTEPRATSTDGGRISREWDDCLTEWYVNDSRGLEHGFTVASRPSGAVAPLTVELSIRGGLQPVVSP
;
A
#
# COMPACT_ATOMS: atom_id res chain seq x y z
N MET A 1 -9.53 17.79 -6.63
CA MET A 1 -8.47 18.50 -5.91
C MET A 1 -8.82 18.48 -4.43
N LEU A 2 -7.95 17.98 -3.60
CA LEU A 2 -8.15 17.88 -2.15
C LEU A 2 -7.30 18.96 -1.47
N ARG A 3 -7.90 19.76 -0.62
CA ARG A 3 -7.20 20.77 0.18
C ARG A 3 -7.21 20.34 1.63
N LEU A 4 -6.03 20.18 2.22
CA LEU A 4 -5.85 19.94 3.64
C LEU A 4 -5.43 21.25 4.30
N THR A 5 -6.23 21.74 5.25
CA THR A 5 -5.95 23.00 5.94
C THR A 5 -5.77 22.73 7.43
N ASN A 6 -4.67 23.20 8.00
CA ASN A 6 -4.37 23.06 9.43
C ASN A 6 -4.31 24.40 10.13
N CYS A 7 -5.00 24.51 11.27
CA CYS A 7 -5.09 25.71 12.12
C CYS A 7 -4.16 25.65 13.35
N PHE A 8 -3.05 24.88 13.35
CA PHE A 8 -2.17 24.82 14.51
C PHE A 8 -1.20 26.01 14.59
N ALA A 9 -1.24 26.70 15.71
CA ALA A 9 -0.23 27.69 16.14
C ALA A 9 0.84 26.93 16.93
N GLY A 10 1.88 26.42 16.28
CA GLY A 10 2.98 25.74 16.96
C GLY A 10 3.92 25.04 15.99
N LEU A 11 5.18 25.02 16.37
CA LEU A 11 6.30 24.39 15.68
C LEU A 11 5.98 22.94 15.27
N LEU A 12 6.32 22.58 14.05
CA LEU A 12 6.29 21.22 13.47
C LEU A 12 4.89 20.59 13.36
N GLY A 13 4.22 20.76 12.24
CA GLY A 13 3.02 19.99 11.89
C GLY A 13 3.40 18.71 11.18
N ILE A 14 3.08 17.54 11.74
CA ILE A 14 3.09 16.26 11.05
C ILE A 14 1.65 15.95 10.67
N PHE A 15 1.41 15.80 9.38
CA PHE A 15 0.12 15.32 8.86
C PHE A 15 0.31 13.88 8.40
N ALA A 16 -0.39 12.97 8.99
CA ALA A 16 -0.41 11.58 8.57
C ALA A 16 -1.81 11.20 8.15
N ALA A 17 -1.94 10.61 6.97
CA ALA A 17 -3.14 9.91 6.53
C ALA A 17 -2.82 8.42 6.48
N VAL A 18 -3.47 7.63 7.32
CA VAL A 18 -3.40 6.17 7.26
C VAL A 18 -4.43 5.69 6.26
N LEU A 19 -3.96 5.10 5.18
CA LEU A 19 -4.79 4.46 4.17
C LEU A 19 -5.09 3.03 4.61
N ALA A 20 -6.20 2.85 5.32
CA ALA A 20 -6.79 1.55 5.55
C ALA A 20 -7.73 1.22 4.39
N ALA A 21 -7.57 0.06 3.76
CA ALA A 21 -8.54 -0.41 2.79
C ALA A 21 -9.90 -0.62 3.48
N PRO A 22 -11.01 -0.11 2.92
CA PRO A 22 -12.32 -0.40 3.47
C PRO A 22 -12.60 -1.91 3.31
N ALA A 23 -12.83 -2.60 4.42
CA ALA A 23 -13.41 -3.93 4.44
C ALA A 23 -14.90 -3.80 4.06
N GLY A 24 -15.17 -3.72 2.76
CA GLY A 24 -16.50 -3.61 2.20
C GLY A 24 -16.63 -4.50 0.98
N ALA A 25 -17.25 -5.67 1.17
CA ALA A 25 -17.65 -6.56 0.10
C ALA A 25 -18.56 -5.83 -0.89
N GLN A 26 -18.09 -5.60 -2.10
CA GLN A 26 -18.95 -5.27 -3.22
C GLN A 26 -19.52 -6.58 -3.76
N THR A 27 -20.80 -6.79 -3.54
CA THR A 27 -21.61 -7.79 -4.23
C THR A 27 -21.68 -7.39 -5.71
N VAL A 28 -20.93 -8.08 -6.54
CA VAL A 28 -21.05 -7.96 -8.00
C VAL A 28 -22.29 -8.75 -8.40
N GLU A 29 -23.34 -8.06 -8.75
CA GLU A 29 -24.54 -8.63 -9.38
C GLU A 29 -24.17 -9.17 -10.76
N SER A 30 -24.17 -10.50 -10.87
CA SER A 30 -23.86 -11.21 -12.11
C SER A 30 -25.04 -11.10 -13.06
N ALA A 31 -24.86 -10.39 -14.18
CA ALA A 31 -25.77 -10.47 -15.31
C ALA A 31 -25.70 -11.87 -15.96
N PRO A 32 -26.83 -12.43 -16.42
CA PRO A 32 -26.86 -13.78 -16.98
C PRO A 32 -26.23 -13.81 -18.40
N PHE A 33 -25.13 -14.53 -18.53
CA PHE A 33 -24.60 -14.89 -19.84
C PHE A 33 -25.39 -16.07 -20.41
N SER A 34 -26.03 -15.83 -21.54
CA SER A 34 -26.66 -16.88 -22.39
C SER A 34 -25.62 -17.86 -22.88
N SER A 35 -25.76 -19.10 -22.46
CA SER A 35 -24.96 -20.23 -22.90
C SER A 35 -25.47 -20.75 -24.24
N SER A 36 -24.63 -20.64 -25.27
CA SER A 36 -24.77 -21.47 -26.47
C SER A 36 -23.71 -22.57 -26.37
N ALA A 37 -24.18 -23.79 -26.27
CA ALA A 37 -23.36 -24.99 -26.24
C ALA A 37 -22.87 -25.36 -27.66
N PRO A 38 -21.63 -25.85 -27.81
CA PRO A 38 -21.26 -26.66 -28.95
C PRO A 38 -21.25 -28.14 -28.60
N GLU A 39 -21.65 -28.92 -29.59
CA GLU A 39 -21.88 -30.35 -29.61
C GLU A 39 -20.71 -31.22 -29.19
N THR A 40 -21.07 -32.33 -28.55
CA THR A 40 -20.23 -33.43 -28.12
C THR A 40 -19.87 -34.36 -29.29
N PRO A 41 -18.59 -34.75 -29.48
CA PRO A 41 -18.26 -35.94 -30.27
C PRO A 41 -18.16 -37.21 -29.37
N PRO A 42 -18.28 -38.43 -29.92
CA PRO A 42 -18.67 -39.62 -29.17
C PRO A 42 -17.54 -40.34 -28.43
N LEU A 43 -17.96 -41.06 -27.40
CA LEU A 43 -17.19 -41.99 -26.59
C LEU A 43 -16.42 -43.02 -27.44
N VAL A 44 -15.14 -43.20 -27.10
CA VAL A 44 -14.41 -44.45 -27.33
C VAL A 44 -14.11 -45.08 -26.00
N THR A 45 -14.74 -46.24 -25.76
CA THR A 45 -14.47 -47.11 -24.64
C THR A 45 -13.31 -48.05 -25.02
N THR A 46 -12.29 -48.14 -24.21
CA THR A 46 -11.58 -49.40 -23.93
C THR A 46 -10.45 -49.15 -22.90
N GLY A 47 -10.42 -49.99 -21.87
CA GLY A 47 -9.19 -50.56 -21.36
C GLY A 47 -8.85 -50.29 -19.91
N GLU A 48 -9.22 -51.24 -19.11
CA GLU A 48 -8.41 -51.84 -18.02
C GLU A 48 -7.83 -50.98 -16.90
N GLY A 49 -8.28 -51.35 -15.78
CA GLY A 49 -7.93 -51.15 -14.39
C GLY A 49 -6.49 -50.82 -14.04
N GLN A 50 -6.34 -49.64 -13.49
CA GLN A 50 -5.21 -49.29 -12.66
C GLN A 50 -5.71 -48.96 -11.25
N PRO A 51 -5.23 -49.67 -10.20
CA PRO A 51 -5.69 -49.40 -8.85
C PRO A 51 -5.32 -47.98 -8.44
N ALA A 52 -6.28 -47.28 -7.85
CA ALA A 52 -6.06 -45.96 -7.26
C ALA A 52 -4.91 -45.99 -6.26
N PRO A 53 -4.05 -44.94 -6.24
CA PRO A 53 -3.03 -44.81 -5.20
C PRO A 53 -3.71 -44.68 -3.85
N GLN A 54 -3.46 -45.68 -2.98
CA GLN A 54 -3.91 -45.65 -1.60
C GLN A 54 -3.31 -44.44 -0.93
N SER A 55 -4.16 -43.52 -0.48
CA SER A 55 -3.82 -42.43 0.38
C SER A 55 -3.16 -42.97 1.65
N ASN A 56 -1.86 -42.76 1.81
CA ASN A 56 -1.12 -43.09 3.01
C ASN A 56 -1.59 -42.14 4.14
N ALA A 57 -2.66 -42.54 4.83
CA ALA A 57 -3.25 -41.83 5.97
C ALA A 57 -2.42 -42.00 7.25
N ASN A 58 -1.08 -42.00 7.15
CA ASN A 58 -0.22 -42.11 8.32
C ASN A 58 1.04 -41.19 8.19
N ALA A 59 0.85 -39.95 7.69
CA ALA A 59 1.80 -38.92 7.99
C ALA A 59 1.53 -38.47 9.46
N PRO A 60 2.53 -38.52 10.35
CA PRO A 60 2.36 -37.95 11.69
C PRO A 60 1.90 -36.50 11.52
N GLY A 61 0.74 -36.20 12.08
CA GLY A 61 0.16 -34.86 12.05
C GLY A 61 1.24 -33.85 12.48
N ARG A 62 1.68 -33.03 11.55
CA ARG A 62 2.49 -31.88 11.85
C ARG A 62 1.59 -30.99 12.69
N ALA A 63 1.72 -31.13 14.03
CA ALA A 63 1.06 -30.27 14.97
C ALA A 63 1.29 -28.83 14.43
N ALA A 64 0.21 -28.07 14.26
CA ALA A 64 0.32 -26.68 13.91
C ALA A 64 1.22 -26.05 14.99
N ALA A 65 2.50 -25.83 14.65
CA ALA A 65 3.42 -25.18 15.52
C ALA A 65 2.80 -23.83 15.86
N ASP A 66 2.61 -23.59 17.15
CA ASP A 66 2.06 -22.35 17.65
C ASP A 66 2.84 -21.22 16.97
N ALA A 67 2.16 -20.37 16.19
CA ALA A 67 2.79 -19.41 15.26
C ALA A 67 3.71 -18.40 15.96
N GLY A 68 3.81 -18.46 17.29
CA GLY A 68 4.65 -17.66 18.16
C GLY A 68 5.89 -18.37 18.70
N SER A 69 5.95 -19.71 18.68
CA SER A 69 7.06 -20.45 19.30
C SER A 69 8.27 -20.54 18.36
N PRO A 70 9.51 -20.36 18.89
CA PRO A 70 10.71 -20.52 18.08
C PRO A 70 10.84 -21.97 17.60
N PRO A 71 11.29 -22.20 16.34
CA PRO A 71 11.68 -23.51 15.89
C PRO A 71 12.78 -24.14 16.75
N GLU A 72 12.88 -25.48 16.73
CA GLU A 72 13.92 -26.20 17.44
C GLU A 72 15.32 -25.69 17.04
N GLY A 73 16.15 -25.42 18.03
CA GLY A 73 17.51 -24.89 17.84
C GLY A 73 17.61 -23.36 17.79
N LEU A 74 16.50 -22.63 17.84
CA LEU A 74 16.52 -21.16 17.91
C LEU A 74 16.12 -20.67 19.30
N THR A 75 16.81 -19.63 19.79
CA THR A 75 16.35 -18.92 20.97
C THR A 75 15.16 -18.03 20.62
N THR A 76 14.37 -17.64 21.64
CA THR A 76 13.26 -16.66 21.46
C THR A 76 13.76 -15.34 20.88
N SER A 77 14.97 -14.90 21.27
CA SER A 77 15.59 -13.68 20.77
C SER A 77 15.94 -13.79 19.28
N ASP A 78 16.57 -14.90 18.87
CA ASP A 78 16.92 -15.13 17.46
C ASP A 78 15.67 -15.20 16.61
N TRP A 79 14.65 -15.92 17.06
CA TRP A 79 13.38 -16.03 16.35
C TRP A 79 12.68 -14.69 16.19
N SER A 80 12.64 -13.87 17.26
CA SER A 80 12.06 -12.53 17.18
C SER A 80 12.82 -11.62 16.21
N SER A 81 14.15 -11.71 16.17
CA SER A 81 14.99 -10.94 15.24
C SER A 81 14.78 -11.36 13.79
N ILE A 82 14.69 -12.68 13.53
CA ILE A 82 14.38 -13.21 12.18
C ILE A 82 13.00 -12.73 11.71
N ARG A 83 11.99 -12.81 12.58
CA ARG A 83 10.65 -12.33 12.25
C ARG A 83 10.63 -10.82 11.97
N ALA A 84 11.30 -10.03 12.80
CA ALA A 84 11.39 -8.60 12.59
C ALA A 84 12.07 -8.24 11.25
N ALA A 85 13.18 -8.91 10.92
CA ALA A 85 13.87 -8.73 9.64
C ALA A 85 12.99 -9.15 8.44
N TYR A 86 12.27 -10.26 8.57
CA TYR A 86 11.34 -10.72 7.53
C TYR A 86 10.19 -9.73 7.31
N GLU A 87 9.55 -9.25 8.38
CA GLU A 87 8.47 -8.27 8.28
C GLU A 87 8.95 -6.94 7.70
N ALA A 88 10.16 -6.47 8.13
CA ALA A 88 10.76 -5.28 7.55
C ALA A 88 11.02 -5.45 6.03
N GLY A 89 11.51 -6.63 5.62
CA GLY A 89 11.76 -6.96 4.22
C GLY A 89 10.48 -6.98 3.37
N ARG A 90 9.35 -7.41 3.93
CA ARG A 90 8.05 -7.48 3.23
C ARG A 90 7.47 -6.12 2.87
N HIS A 91 7.83 -5.09 3.62
CA HIS A 91 7.32 -3.73 3.48
C HIS A 91 8.32 -2.79 2.82
N LYS A 92 9.49 -3.32 2.43
CA LYS A 92 10.55 -2.50 1.83
C LYS A 92 10.10 -1.85 0.52
N ILE A 93 10.56 -0.63 0.31
CA ILE A 93 10.41 0.11 -0.94
C ILE A 93 11.61 -0.17 -1.83
N PHE A 94 11.35 -0.54 -3.07
CA PHE A 94 12.37 -0.92 -4.05
C PHE A 94 12.38 0.08 -5.20
N ALA A 95 13.57 0.45 -5.67
CA ALA A 95 13.72 1.19 -6.90
C ALA A 95 13.37 0.29 -8.10
N VAL A 96 12.68 0.85 -9.07
CA VAL A 96 12.34 0.24 -10.37
C VAL A 96 12.71 1.21 -11.49
N GLU A 97 12.56 0.82 -12.74
CA GLU A 97 12.94 1.64 -13.89
C GLU A 97 12.27 3.02 -13.88
N GLU A 98 11.00 3.09 -13.50
CA GLU A 98 10.21 4.33 -13.45
C GLU A 98 9.83 4.72 -12.01
N GLY A 99 10.83 4.88 -11.12
CA GLY A 99 10.60 5.33 -9.74
C GLY A 99 10.76 4.25 -8.69
N TRP A 100 9.75 4.03 -7.84
CA TRP A 100 9.82 3.06 -6.73
C TRP A 100 8.52 2.28 -6.60
N THR A 101 8.61 1.10 -5.97
CA THR A 101 7.44 0.27 -5.69
C THR A 101 7.51 -0.30 -4.28
N ALA A 102 6.35 -0.45 -3.67
CA ALA A 102 6.17 -1.09 -2.37
C ALA A 102 4.98 -2.02 -2.41
N ARG A 103 5.12 -3.20 -1.82
CA ARG A 103 3.99 -4.10 -1.59
C ARG A 103 3.62 -4.11 -0.12
N ASN A 104 2.33 -4.08 0.17
CA ASN A 104 1.80 -4.34 1.50
C ASN A 104 1.02 -5.67 1.49
N PRO A 105 1.67 -6.79 1.86
CA PRO A 105 1.03 -8.10 1.77
C PRO A 105 -0.14 -8.27 2.74
N GLY A 106 -0.10 -7.56 3.88
CA GLY A 106 -1.18 -7.61 4.88
C GLY A 106 -2.49 -7.01 4.38
N GLN A 107 -2.39 -6.03 3.47
CA GLN A 107 -3.53 -5.35 2.86
C GLN A 107 -3.79 -5.80 1.41
N GLY A 108 -2.93 -6.64 0.83
CA GLY A 108 -3.02 -7.03 -0.57
C GLY A 108 -2.91 -5.86 -1.53
N LEU A 109 -2.04 -4.88 -1.22
CA LEU A 109 -1.86 -3.66 -1.99
C LEU A 109 -0.46 -3.57 -2.59
N LEU A 110 -0.40 -3.08 -3.82
CA LEU A 110 0.81 -2.67 -4.51
C LEU A 110 0.77 -1.16 -4.75
N THR A 111 1.82 -0.46 -4.32
CA THR A 111 1.97 0.99 -4.50
C THR A 111 3.16 1.26 -5.40
N SER A 112 2.96 2.11 -6.39
CA SER A 112 4.01 2.68 -7.24
C SER A 112 4.17 4.15 -6.91
N PHE A 113 5.43 4.60 -6.81
CA PHE A 113 5.80 6.00 -6.59
C PHE A 113 6.57 6.50 -7.79
N ASP A 114 6.14 7.58 -8.39
CA ASP A 114 6.87 8.33 -9.40
C ASP A 114 7.45 9.61 -8.77
N GLU A 115 7.90 10.55 -9.61
CA GLU A 115 8.51 11.81 -9.13
C GLU A 115 7.51 12.76 -8.46
N ARG A 116 6.21 12.58 -8.71
CA ARG A 116 5.16 13.53 -8.29
C ARG A 116 4.32 13.03 -7.13
N GLY A 117 4.09 11.72 -7.04
CA GLY A 117 3.15 11.19 -6.08
C GLY A 117 3.19 9.67 -5.99
N PHE A 118 2.04 9.08 -5.72
CA PHE A 118 1.89 7.64 -5.69
C PHE A 118 0.59 7.18 -6.33
N THR A 119 0.56 5.92 -6.70
CA THR A 119 -0.67 5.21 -7.07
C THR A 119 -0.66 3.84 -6.43
N THR A 120 -1.71 3.49 -5.70
CA THR A 120 -1.91 2.18 -5.10
C THR A 120 -3.05 1.43 -5.79
N ARG A 121 -2.93 0.11 -5.85
CA ARG A 121 -3.92 -0.80 -6.41
C ARG A 121 -3.97 -2.11 -5.63
N PRO A 122 -5.12 -2.79 -5.55
CA PRO A 122 -5.19 -4.13 -5.00
C PRO A 122 -4.43 -5.14 -5.87
N ASP A 123 -3.90 -6.20 -5.27
CA ASP A 123 -3.33 -7.35 -5.98
C ASP A 123 -4.36 -8.01 -6.91
N ALA A 124 -5.63 -8.03 -6.50
CA ALA A 124 -6.73 -8.55 -7.29
C ALA A 124 -7.19 -7.61 -8.43
N GLY A 125 -6.63 -6.41 -8.54
CA GLY A 125 -7.08 -5.39 -9.48
C GLY A 125 -8.40 -4.73 -9.10
N GLY A 126 -9.10 -4.15 -10.06
CA GLY A 126 -10.44 -3.56 -9.89
C GLY A 126 -10.44 -2.04 -9.72
N TRP A 127 -9.54 -1.46 -8.94
CA TRP A 127 -9.43 -0.02 -8.77
C TRP A 127 -7.98 0.43 -8.60
N SER A 128 -7.75 1.70 -8.81
CA SER A 128 -6.51 2.38 -8.44
C SER A 128 -6.82 3.73 -7.81
N TRP A 129 -5.96 4.15 -6.90
CA TRP A 129 -6.07 5.44 -6.22
C TRP A 129 -4.70 5.95 -5.82
N GLY A 130 -4.55 7.27 -5.79
CA GLY A 130 -3.31 7.91 -5.38
C GLY A 130 -3.45 9.40 -5.23
N LEU A 131 -2.37 10.03 -4.83
CA LEU A 131 -2.26 11.47 -4.66
C LEU A 131 -0.98 12.00 -5.31
N ASP A 132 -1.05 13.26 -5.68
CA ASP A 132 0.00 14.02 -6.35
C ASP A 132 0.04 15.43 -5.75
N LEU A 133 1.17 15.82 -5.16
CA LEU A 133 1.32 17.16 -4.58
C LEU A 133 1.35 18.21 -5.69
N GLN A 134 0.43 19.16 -5.60
CA GLN A 134 0.33 20.27 -6.56
C GLN A 134 0.98 21.54 -6.04
N GLY A 135 0.83 21.78 -4.75
CA GLY A 135 1.36 22.98 -4.12
C GLY A 135 1.07 23.05 -2.63
N TYR A 136 1.68 23.99 -1.96
CA TYR A 136 1.42 24.27 -0.56
C TYR A 136 1.69 25.75 -0.24
N GLY A 137 1.21 26.23 0.91
CA GLY A 137 1.49 27.58 1.36
C GLY A 137 0.62 28.05 2.52
N TRP A 138 0.93 29.21 3.05
CA TRP A 138 0.16 29.89 4.10
C TRP A 138 -0.66 31.03 3.46
N GLY A 139 -1.95 30.77 3.26
CA GLY A 139 -2.86 31.66 2.53
C GLY A 139 -2.80 31.38 1.04
N ALA A 140 -1.90 32.02 0.29
CA ALA A 140 -1.66 31.64 -1.10
C ALA A 140 -0.80 30.37 -1.16
N THR A 141 -1.17 29.45 -2.05
CA THR A 141 -0.38 28.25 -2.34
C THR A 141 0.60 28.52 -3.48
N HIS A 142 1.78 27.92 -3.39
CA HIS A 142 2.79 27.94 -4.43
C HIS A 142 2.85 26.56 -5.08
N PRO A 143 2.86 26.48 -6.42
CA PRO A 143 2.96 25.21 -7.12
C PRO A 143 4.33 24.59 -6.89
N VAL A 144 4.36 23.25 -6.75
CA VAL A 144 5.58 22.46 -6.77
C VAL A 144 5.70 21.75 -8.12
N THR A 145 6.91 21.61 -8.65
CA THR A 145 7.17 20.96 -9.94
C THR A 145 7.82 19.61 -9.77
N GLU A 146 8.95 19.55 -9.11
CA GLU A 146 9.74 18.33 -8.86
C GLU A 146 10.46 18.44 -7.52
N PRO A 147 10.68 17.33 -6.80
CA PRO A 147 11.43 17.35 -5.56
C PRO A 147 12.91 17.60 -5.83
N ARG A 148 13.57 18.33 -4.93
CA ARG A 148 15.02 18.55 -4.96
C ARG A 148 15.81 17.26 -4.72
N ALA A 149 15.27 16.39 -3.87
CA ALA A 149 15.87 15.10 -3.54
C ALA A 149 14.79 14.08 -3.18
N THR A 150 15.03 12.83 -3.53
CA THR A 150 14.25 11.68 -3.08
C THR A 150 15.19 10.67 -2.46
N SER A 151 14.82 10.16 -1.29
CA SER A 151 15.57 9.15 -0.55
C SER A 151 14.67 8.03 -0.08
N THR A 152 15.25 6.83 0.07
CA THR A 152 14.56 5.65 0.57
C THR A 152 15.35 5.00 1.70
N ASP A 153 14.62 4.55 2.74
CA ASP A 153 15.18 3.78 3.84
C ASP A 153 14.15 2.73 4.31
N GLY A 154 14.46 1.45 4.06
CA GLY A 154 13.56 0.36 4.37
C GLY A 154 12.18 0.53 3.74
N GLY A 155 11.15 0.66 4.56
CA GLY A 155 9.77 0.91 4.14
C GLY A 155 9.40 2.39 3.98
N ARG A 156 10.37 3.29 4.00
CA ARG A 156 10.14 4.73 3.89
C ARG A 156 10.69 5.30 2.59
N ILE A 157 9.94 6.22 1.95
CA ILE A 157 10.41 7.12 0.90
C ILE A 157 10.12 8.55 1.34
N SER A 158 11.07 9.44 1.15
CA SER A 158 10.97 10.86 1.49
C SER A 158 11.38 11.72 0.31
N ARG A 159 10.65 12.80 0.08
CA ARG A 159 10.89 13.79 -0.97
C ARG A 159 11.07 15.16 -0.34
N GLU A 160 12.20 15.76 -0.55
CA GLU A 160 12.46 17.14 -0.18
C GLU A 160 12.02 18.05 -1.33
N TRP A 161 10.92 18.76 -1.14
CA TRP A 161 10.40 19.68 -2.16
C TRP A 161 11.20 21.00 -2.14
N ASP A 162 11.50 21.48 -0.95
CA ASP A 162 12.33 22.65 -0.70
C ASP A 162 12.89 22.60 0.73
N ASP A 163 13.43 23.75 1.22
CA ASP A 163 13.99 23.86 2.58
C ASP A 163 12.91 23.80 3.69
N CYS A 164 11.63 23.88 3.32
CA CYS A 164 10.50 23.95 4.23
C CYS A 164 9.67 22.68 4.26
N LEU A 165 9.43 22.04 3.11
CA LEU A 165 8.50 20.93 2.99
C LEU A 165 9.20 19.62 2.59
N THR A 166 9.03 18.62 3.43
CA THR A 166 9.36 17.23 3.12
C THR A 166 8.07 16.40 3.12
N GLU A 167 7.77 15.77 2.01
CA GLU A 167 6.71 14.76 1.88
C GLU A 167 7.31 13.39 2.14
N TRP A 168 6.57 12.52 2.81
CA TRP A 168 7.05 11.18 3.08
C TRP A 168 5.93 10.14 3.09
N TYR A 169 6.32 8.89 2.83
CA TYR A 169 5.47 7.72 2.87
C TYR A 169 6.15 6.63 3.69
N VAL A 170 5.36 5.90 4.47
CA VAL A 170 5.82 4.74 5.25
C VAL A 170 4.91 3.56 4.94
N ASN A 171 5.51 2.48 4.46
CA ASN A 171 4.84 1.21 4.24
C ASN A 171 5.23 0.24 5.36
N ASP A 172 4.28 -0.12 6.21
CA ASP A 172 4.50 -1.04 7.32
C ASP A 172 3.28 -1.98 7.53
N SER A 173 3.27 -2.72 8.63
CA SER A 173 2.18 -3.66 8.94
C SER A 173 0.80 -2.99 9.15
N ARG A 174 0.76 -1.69 9.40
CA ARG A 174 -0.48 -0.90 9.55
C ARG A 174 -1.04 -0.46 8.20
N GLY A 175 -0.20 -0.38 7.17
CA GLY A 175 -0.57 0.06 5.84
C GLY A 175 0.43 1.03 5.22
N LEU A 176 -0.05 1.81 4.26
CA LEU A 176 0.69 2.94 3.69
C LEU A 176 0.26 4.21 4.41
N GLU A 177 1.19 4.84 5.10
CA GLU A 177 1.03 6.15 5.71
C GLU A 177 1.63 7.21 4.79
N HIS A 178 0.95 8.34 4.59
CA HIS A 178 1.40 9.49 3.82
C HIS A 178 1.39 10.73 4.71
N GLY A 179 2.45 11.51 4.70
CA GLY A 179 2.55 12.68 5.52
C GLY A 179 3.51 13.76 5.01
N PHE A 180 3.47 14.88 5.70
CA PHE A 180 4.31 16.04 5.43
C PHE A 180 5.00 16.50 6.70
N THR A 181 6.28 16.85 6.57
CA THR A 181 7.04 17.55 7.61
C THR A 181 7.30 18.97 7.13
N VAL A 182 6.93 19.93 7.95
CA VAL A 182 7.15 21.36 7.68
C VAL A 182 8.23 21.85 8.63
N ALA A 183 9.38 22.24 8.11
CA ALA A 183 10.55 22.64 8.91
C ALA A 183 10.34 23.99 9.63
N SER A 184 9.68 24.94 8.97
CA SER A 184 9.44 26.25 9.55
C SER A 184 8.21 26.93 8.96
N ARG A 185 7.60 27.79 9.75
CA ARG A 185 6.56 28.72 9.27
C ARG A 185 7.21 30.05 8.93
N PRO A 186 6.92 30.64 7.77
CA PRO A 186 7.43 31.96 7.43
C PRO A 186 7.03 33.03 8.46
N SER A 187 7.95 33.92 8.79
CA SER A 187 7.69 35.04 9.71
C SER A 187 6.50 35.88 9.22
N GLY A 188 5.58 36.19 10.13
CA GLY A 188 4.38 36.97 9.82
C GLY A 188 3.26 36.24 9.10
N ALA A 189 3.39 34.96 8.77
CA ALA A 189 2.32 34.17 8.22
C ALA A 189 1.24 33.90 9.28
N VAL A 190 0.05 34.48 9.14
CA VAL A 190 -1.10 34.30 10.05
C VAL A 190 -2.12 33.31 9.49
N ALA A 191 -2.14 33.12 8.17
CA ALA A 191 -3.05 32.19 7.51
C ALA A 191 -2.69 30.72 7.82
N PRO A 192 -3.66 29.79 7.79
CA PRO A 192 -3.37 28.37 7.94
C PRO A 192 -2.51 27.84 6.80
N LEU A 193 -1.74 26.77 7.07
CA LEU A 193 -1.08 26.00 6.03
C LEU A 193 -2.14 25.26 5.21
N THR A 194 -2.01 25.38 3.90
CA THR A 194 -2.81 24.63 2.93
C THR A 194 -1.88 23.76 2.10
N VAL A 195 -2.20 22.47 1.95
CA VAL A 195 -1.55 21.53 1.04
C VAL A 195 -2.57 21.17 -0.04
N GLU A 196 -2.21 21.33 -1.29
CA GLU A 196 -3.06 21.04 -2.44
C GLU A 196 -2.62 19.72 -3.09
N LEU A 197 -3.54 18.76 -3.14
CA LEU A 197 -3.32 17.44 -3.69
C LEU A 197 -4.27 17.19 -4.86
N SER A 198 -3.78 16.67 -5.97
CA SER A 198 -4.63 16.08 -6.99
C SER A 198 -4.81 14.58 -6.74
N ILE A 199 -5.95 14.07 -7.18
CA ILE A 199 -6.32 12.67 -7.01
C ILE A 199 -5.98 11.93 -8.28
N ARG A 200 -5.35 10.78 -8.14
CA ARG A 200 -5.03 9.84 -9.21
C ARG A 200 -5.93 8.62 -9.14
N GLY A 201 -6.13 7.97 -10.29
CA GLY A 201 -6.94 6.76 -10.40
C GLY A 201 -8.43 7.02 -10.53
N GLY A 202 -9.22 5.96 -10.41
CA GLY A 202 -10.66 5.97 -10.71
C GLY A 202 -11.58 6.23 -9.52
N LEU A 203 -11.05 6.28 -8.29
CA LEU A 203 -11.86 6.53 -7.09
C LEU A 203 -12.08 8.03 -6.88
N GLN A 204 -13.27 8.38 -6.41
CA GLN A 204 -13.61 9.75 -6.04
C GLN A 204 -13.72 9.87 -4.52
N PRO A 205 -13.12 10.91 -3.91
CA PRO A 205 -13.24 11.13 -2.48
C PRO A 205 -14.65 11.60 -2.11
N VAL A 206 -15.13 11.08 -1.01
CA VAL A 206 -16.34 11.59 -0.35
C VAL A 206 -15.90 12.17 0.98
N VAL A 207 -16.14 13.46 1.17
CA VAL A 207 -15.86 14.14 2.44
C VAL A 207 -17.11 14.04 3.31
N SER A 208 -16.97 13.38 4.46
CA SER A 208 -18.03 13.37 5.47
C SER A 208 -18.15 14.75 6.12
N PRO A 209 -19.37 15.23 6.41
CA PRO A 209 -19.60 16.49 7.10
C PRO A 209 -19.06 16.51 8.52
#